data_0489957ec7459fb91e00c7424072d0c2
#
_entry.id   0489957ec7459fb91e00c7424072d0c2
#
_cell.length_a   1.000
_cell.length_b   1.000
_cell.length_c   1.000
_cell.angle_alpha   90.00
_cell.angle_beta   90.00
_cell.angle_gamma   90.00
#
_symmetry.space_group_name_H-M   'P 1'
#
loop_
_entity.id
_entity.type
_entity.pdbx_description
1 polymer ?
#
loop_
_entity_poly.entity_id
_entity_poly.type
_entity_poly.pdbx_seq_one_letter_code
_entity_poly.pdbx_strand_id
1 'polypeptide(L)'
;MTPYFEARNLRKSWPGTRIDFSCSVEKGKMLGIAGHSGSGKSTVLRIIAGLLEADGEDERKTEPAAPSEPLILRLDGRDIGRLVPSKRNVGMVFQSAALFPHMRVDDNVAYGLRCAGLGKKQSRMQAAEFLKNFGLEGFASRYPESLSGGEAQRVSLARTLIVRPSLVLFDEPFSSLDAPLRKKLAADIRDLQKQIGFTGILVTHDINEAKAMCDTVTVLKKGRQTWTGSPDDFNEALL
;
A
#
# COMPACT_ATOMS: atom_id res chain seq x y z
N MET A 1 -4.60 5.29 -23.09
CA MET A 1 -3.93 4.06 -22.57
C MET A 1 -4.79 3.50 -21.46
N THR A 2 -4.94 2.19 -21.38
CA THR A 2 -5.69 1.54 -20.29
C THR A 2 -4.82 1.57 -19.03
N PRO A 3 -5.32 2.05 -17.88
CA PRO A 3 -4.56 2.08 -16.63
C PRO A 3 -4.22 0.66 -16.18
N TYR A 4 -3.08 0.50 -15.49
CA TYR A 4 -2.67 -0.79 -14.92
C TYR A 4 -3.49 -1.16 -13.68
N PHE A 5 -3.76 -0.16 -12.83
CA PHE A 5 -4.71 -0.27 -11.74
C PHE A 5 -5.80 0.79 -11.90
N GLU A 6 -7.04 0.40 -11.66
CA GLU A 6 -8.21 1.28 -11.72
C GLU A 6 -9.18 0.97 -10.59
N ALA A 7 -9.56 2.00 -9.84
CA ALA A 7 -10.66 2.00 -8.91
C ALA A 7 -11.63 3.11 -9.30
N ARG A 8 -12.89 2.77 -9.58
CA ARG A 8 -13.96 3.76 -9.80
C ARG A 8 -15.12 3.49 -8.87
N ASN A 9 -15.73 4.56 -8.38
CA ASN A 9 -16.92 4.49 -7.53
C ASN A 9 -16.70 3.65 -6.27
N LEU A 10 -15.47 3.70 -5.70
CA LEU A 10 -15.17 3.07 -4.44
C LEU A 10 -15.87 3.85 -3.33
N ARG A 11 -16.93 3.26 -2.77
CA ARG A 11 -17.79 3.90 -1.78
C ARG A 11 -17.82 3.09 -0.51
N LYS A 12 -17.83 3.80 0.62
CA LYS A 12 -18.08 3.24 1.95
C LYS A 12 -18.71 4.29 2.85
N SER A 13 -19.75 3.88 3.56
CA SER A 13 -20.52 4.77 4.45
C SER A 13 -20.58 4.18 5.85
N TRP A 14 -20.48 5.06 6.84
CA TRP A 14 -20.77 4.80 8.25
C TRP A 14 -21.58 5.98 8.80
N PRO A 15 -22.21 5.87 9.96
CA PRO A 15 -22.84 7.03 10.59
C PRO A 15 -21.90 8.23 10.67
N GLY A 16 -22.24 9.32 9.97
CA GLY A 16 -21.46 10.56 9.96
C GLY A 16 -20.24 10.59 9.01
N THR A 17 -19.93 9.52 8.28
CA THR A 17 -18.76 9.49 7.37
C THR A 17 -19.11 8.75 6.08
N ARG A 18 -18.80 9.37 4.94
CA ARG A 18 -18.96 8.75 3.61
C ARG A 18 -17.68 8.93 2.81
N ILE A 19 -17.19 7.85 2.22
CA ILE A 19 -16.08 7.86 1.28
C ILE A 19 -16.64 7.67 -0.13
N ASP A 20 -16.17 8.50 -1.07
CA ASP A 20 -16.39 8.34 -2.51
C ASP A 20 -15.06 8.65 -3.21
N PHE A 21 -14.45 7.61 -3.79
CA PHE A 21 -13.08 7.67 -4.29
C PHE A 21 -12.94 6.97 -5.64
N SER A 22 -12.18 7.58 -6.54
CA SER A 22 -11.80 6.99 -7.82
C SER A 22 -10.35 7.32 -8.14
N CYS A 23 -9.60 6.36 -8.66
CA CYS A 23 -8.22 6.61 -9.11
C CYS A 23 -7.81 5.66 -10.23
N SER A 24 -6.74 6.02 -10.91
CA SER A 24 -6.05 5.15 -11.84
C SER A 24 -4.54 5.30 -11.67
N VAL A 25 -3.81 4.19 -11.87
CA VAL A 25 -2.35 4.15 -11.76
C VAL A 25 -1.78 3.42 -12.97
N GLU A 26 -0.80 4.00 -13.62
CA GLU A 26 -0.06 3.36 -14.69
C GLU A 26 0.93 2.31 -14.15
N LYS A 27 1.32 1.36 -14.98
CA LYS A 27 2.30 0.34 -14.59
C LYS A 27 3.64 0.97 -14.20
N GLY A 28 4.19 0.53 -13.08
CA GLY A 28 5.46 1.04 -12.56
C GLY A 28 5.39 2.47 -12.01
N LYS A 29 4.18 3.03 -11.77
CA LYS A 29 3.99 4.34 -11.17
C LYS A 29 3.51 4.24 -9.72
N MET A 30 3.70 5.34 -9.00
CA MET A 30 3.29 5.52 -7.62
C MET A 30 2.24 6.62 -7.50
N LEU A 31 1.07 6.30 -6.93
CA LEU A 31 0.03 7.26 -6.57
C LEU A 31 0.09 7.57 -5.07
N GLY A 32 0.14 8.84 -4.70
CA GLY A 32 -0.04 9.30 -3.33
C GLY A 32 -1.51 9.62 -3.04
N ILE A 33 -2.03 9.16 -1.91
CA ILE A 33 -3.31 9.58 -1.35
C ILE A 33 -3.00 10.37 -0.08
N ALA A 34 -3.09 11.69 -0.16
CA ALA A 34 -2.80 12.59 0.94
C ALA A 34 -4.08 13.09 1.62
N GLY A 35 -3.98 13.52 2.88
CA GLY A 35 -5.09 14.09 3.63
C GLY A 35 -4.92 13.94 5.13
N HIS A 36 -5.71 14.70 5.91
CA HIS A 36 -5.67 14.63 7.37
C HIS A 36 -6.08 13.26 7.91
N SER A 37 -5.75 13.00 9.18
CA SER A 37 -6.23 11.81 9.91
C SER A 37 -7.77 11.76 9.86
N GLY A 38 -8.33 10.57 9.69
CA GLY A 38 -9.79 10.38 9.59
C GLY A 38 -10.41 10.72 8.22
N SER A 39 -9.65 11.17 7.21
CA SER A 39 -10.21 11.48 5.88
C SER A 39 -10.65 10.26 5.06
N GLY A 40 -10.32 9.03 5.51
CA GLY A 40 -10.73 7.78 4.85
C GLY A 40 -9.64 7.07 4.04
N LYS A 41 -8.39 7.55 4.05
CA LYS A 41 -7.27 7.01 3.26
C LYS A 41 -7.02 5.51 3.48
N SER A 42 -6.84 5.10 4.74
CA SER A 42 -6.61 3.69 5.09
C SER A 42 -7.80 2.80 4.75
N THR A 43 -9.01 3.35 4.79
CA THR A 43 -10.22 2.66 4.34
C THR A 43 -10.17 2.34 2.86
N VAL A 44 -9.78 3.32 2.02
CA VAL A 44 -9.59 3.11 0.58
C VAL A 44 -8.59 1.98 0.34
N LEU A 45 -7.42 2.00 1.02
CA LEU A 45 -6.43 0.92 0.88
C LEU A 45 -6.98 -0.44 1.30
N ARG A 46 -7.70 -0.52 2.43
CA ARG A 46 -8.29 -1.78 2.91
C ARG A 46 -9.32 -2.35 1.95
N ILE A 47 -10.10 -1.51 1.28
CA ILE A 47 -11.05 -1.97 0.26
C ILE A 47 -10.30 -2.50 -0.97
N ILE A 48 -9.26 -1.80 -1.44
CA ILE A 48 -8.42 -2.26 -2.55
C ILE A 48 -7.73 -3.59 -2.21
N ALA A 49 -7.24 -3.75 -0.98
CA ALA A 49 -6.64 -5.00 -0.50
C ALA A 49 -7.65 -6.15 -0.33
N GLY A 50 -8.97 -5.84 -0.26
CA GLY A 50 -10.03 -6.81 0.04
C GLY A 50 -10.17 -7.15 1.52
N LEU A 51 -9.60 -6.32 2.39
CA LEU A 51 -9.72 -6.45 3.84
C LEU A 51 -10.98 -5.78 4.39
N LEU A 52 -11.64 -4.98 3.57
CA LEU A 52 -12.91 -4.33 3.85
C LEU A 52 -13.75 -4.34 2.58
N GLU A 53 -15.03 -4.60 2.69
CA GLU A 53 -15.97 -4.54 1.58
C GLU A 53 -16.44 -3.10 1.33
N ALA A 54 -16.47 -2.69 0.06
CA ALA A 54 -17.16 -1.47 -0.35
C ALA A 54 -18.68 -1.64 -0.18
N ASP A 55 -19.40 -0.54 -0.08
CA ASP A 55 -20.88 -0.60 -0.03
C ASP A 55 -21.41 -1.15 -1.36
N GLY A 56 -22.29 -2.15 -1.27
CA GLY A 56 -23.01 -2.72 -2.39
C GLY A 56 -24.08 -1.78 -2.93
N GLU A 57 -24.66 -2.13 -4.07
CA GLU A 57 -25.79 -1.38 -4.66
C GLU A 57 -27.02 -1.36 -3.76
N ASP A 58 -27.24 -2.43 -2.96
CA ASP A 58 -28.42 -2.59 -2.10
C ASP A 58 -28.37 -1.81 -0.77
N GLU A 59 -27.19 -1.43 -0.28
CA GLU A 59 -27.05 -0.70 0.99
C GLU A 59 -27.41 0.80 0.89
N ARG A 60 -27.78 1.28 -0.30
CA ARG A 60 -28.07 2.69 -0.62
C ARG A 60 -29.54 3.09 -0.46
N LYS A 61 -30.37 2.25 0.16
CA LYS A 61 -31.84 2.42 0.21
C LYS A 61 -32.35 3.60 1.05
N THR A 62 -31.49 4.49 1.58
CA THR A 62 -31.92 5.61 2.43
C THR A 62 -32.04 6.96 1.72
N GLU A 63 -31.62 7.10 0.46
CA GLU A 63 -31.90 8.29 -0.36
C GLU A 63 -32.22 7.88 -1.80
N PRO A 64 -33.21 8.51 -2.47
CA PRO A 64 -33.46 8.32 -3.90
C PRO A 64 -32.37 9.06 -4.69
N ALA A 65 -31.23 8.45 -4.83
CA ALA A 65 -30.14 8.99 -5.63
C ALA A 65 -30.13 8.35 -7.02
N ALA A 66 -29.72 9.15 -8.03
CA ALA A 66 -29.53 8.75 -9.41
C ALA A 66 -28.86 7.37 -9.57
N PRO A 67 -29.07 6.65 -10.68
CA PRO A 67 -28.48 5.33 -10.89
C PRO A 67 -26.99 5.39 -10.68
N SER A 68 -26.53 4.75 -9.61
CA SER A 68 -25.13 4.80 -9.21
C SER A 68 -24.35 3.80 -10.05
N GLU A 69 -23.34 4.30 -10.75
CA GLU A 69 -22.41 3.44 -11.47
C GLU A 69 -21.76 2.39 -10.53
N PRO A 70 -21.58 1.16 -11.00
CA PRO A 70 -21.06 0.06 -10.20
C PRO A 70 -19.60 0.34 -9.78
N LEU A 71 -19.17 -0.29 -8.67
CA LEU A 71 -17.77 -0.35 -8.30
C LEU A 71 -16.98 -1.06 -9.39
N ILE A 72 -15.92 -0.40 -9.86
CA ILE A 72 -14.90 -1.01 -10.73
C ILE A 72 -13.60 -1.10 -9.93
N LEU A 73 -13.03 -2.29 -9.85
CA LEU A 73 -11.73 -2.52 -9.25
C LEU A 73 -10.94 -3.47 -10.15
N ARG A 74 -10.05 -2.90 -10.98
CA ARG A 74 -9.29 -3.67 -11.97
C ARG A 74 -7.80 -3.55 -11.73
N LEU A 75 -7.09 -4.66 -11.88
CA LEU A 75 -5.63 -4.74 -11.82
C LEU A 75 -5.13 -5.57 -13.00
N ASP A 76 -4.30 -4.97 -13.83
CA ASP A 76 -3.77 -5.58 -15.07
C ASP A 76 -4.90 -6.14 -15.96
N GLY A 77 -5.96 -5.34 -16.15
CA GLY A 77 -7.15 -5.68 -16.92
C GLY A 77 -8.12 -6.66 -16.24
N ARG A 78 -7.75 -7.27 -15.12
CA ARG A 78 -8.55 -8.25 -14.39
C ARG A 78 -9.42 -7.57 -13.33
N ASP A 79 -10.69 -7.92 -13.25
CA ASP A 79 -11.54 -7.50 -12.13
C ASP A 79 -11.12 -8.23 -10.85
N ILE A 80 -10.78 -7.45 -9.81
CA ILE A 80 -10.38 -7.95 -8.49
C ILE A 80 -11.41 -7.61 -7.39
N GLY A 81 -12.50 -6.92 -7.72
CA GLY A 81 -13.46 -6.41 -6.76
C GLY A 81 -14.09 -7.49 -5.88
N ARG A 82 -14.42 -8.64 -6.48
CA ARG A 82 -15.04 -9.78 -5.77
C ARG A 82 -14.05 -10.84 -5.30
N LEU A 83 -12.75 -10.65 -5.52
CA LEU A 83 -11.74 -11.62 -5.11
C LEU A 83 -11.41 -11.46 -3.63
N VAL A 84 -11.22 -12.59 -2.95
CA VAL A 84 -10.64 -12.62 -1.60
C VAL A 84 -9.20 -12.05 -1.62
N PRO A 85 -8.69 -11.49 -0.51
CA PRO A 85 -7.38 -10.82 -0.47
C PRO A 85 -6.24 -11.64 -1.08
N SER A 86 -6.15 -12.93 -0.77
CA SER A 86 -5.10 -13.83 -1.26
C SER A 86 -5.10 -14.06 -2.77
N LYS A 87 -6.18 -13.72 -3.47
CA LYS A 87 -6.36 -13.86 -4.91
C LYS A 87 -6.14 -12.55 -5.69
N ARG A 88 -6.03 -11.40 -5.00
CA ARG A 88 -5.90 -10.08 -5.63
C ARG A 88 -4.51 -9.78 -6.17
N ASN A 89 -3.48 -10.50 -5.72
CA ASN A 89 -2.07 -10.22 -6.02
C ASN A 89 -1.65 -8.79 -5.61
N VAL A 90 -2.15 -8.34 -4.47
CA VAL A 90 -1.90 -7.04 -3.85
C VAL A 90 -1.09 -7.26 -2.57
N GLY A 91 0.05 -6.59 -2.45
CA GLY A 91 0.83 -6.55 -1.22
C GLY A 91 0.44 -5.33 -0.38
N MET A 92 0.46 -5.46 0.95
CA MET A 92 0.19 -4.34 1.84
C MET A 92 1.29 -4.21 2.90
N VAL A 93 1.79 -2.98 3.03
CA VAL A 93 2.72 -2.55 4.08
C VAL A 93 1.94 -1.68 5.04
N PHE A 94 1.83 -2.14 6.28
CA PHE A 94 1.06 -1.46 7.32
C PHE A 94 1.91 -0.41 8.06
N GLN A 95 1.26 0.48 8.75
CA GLN A 95 1.88 1.48 9.63
C GLN A 95 2.80 0.84 10.69
N SER A 96 2.38 -0.25 11.31
CA SER A 96 3.25 -1.12 12.10
C SER A 96 3.88 -2.18 11.18
N ALA A 97 5.12 -2.57 11.42
CA ALA A 97 5.81 -3.59 10.62
C ALA A 97 5.07 -4.95 10.59
N ALA A 98 4.21 -5.21 11.58
CA ALA A 98 3.36 -6.40 11.70
C ALA A 98 4.11 -7.71 11.41
N LEU A 99 5.35 -7.83 11.91
CA LEU A 99 6.15 -9.04 11.77
C LEU A 99 5.62 -10.13 12.69
N PHE A 100 5.81 -11.38 12.29
CA PHE A 100 5.52 -12.55 13.12
C PHE A 100 6.59 -12.65 14.21
N PRO A 101 6.29 -12.40 15.49
CA PRO A 101 7.31 -12.25 16.55
C PRO A 101 8.04 -13.57 16.85
N HIS A 102 7.39 -14.71 16.64
CA HIS A 102 7.92 -16.05 16.85
C HIS A 102 8.75 -16.59 15.66
N MET A 103 8.85 -15.81 14.57
CA MET A 103 9.61 -16.18 13.39
C MET A 103 10.88 -15.33 13.27
N ARG A 104 11.96 -15.93 12.78
CA ARG A 104 13.17 -15.23 12.41
C ARG A 104 12.89 -14.28 11.24
N VAL A 105 13.79 -13.34 11.01
CA VAL A 105 13.72 -12.38 9.89
C VAL A 105 13.64 -13.09 8.54
N ASP A 106 14.49 -14.11 8.30
CA ASP A 106 14.44 -14.90 7.07
C ASP A 106 13.10 -15.64 6.88
N ASP A 107 12.53 -16.18 7.97
CA ASP A 107 11.23 -16.86 7.92
C ASP A 107 10.07 -15.88 7.71
N ASN A 108 10.13 -14.67 8.30
CA ASN A 108 9.17 -13.60 8.04
C ASN A 108 9.15 -13.24 6.55
N VAL A 109 10.32 -12.97 5.97
CA VAL A 109 10.44 -12.59 4.55
C VAL A 109 10.05 -13.77 3.64
N ALA A 110 10.49 -14.97 3.95
CA ALA A 110 10.20 -16.18 3.18
C ALA A 110 8.75 -16.66 3.26
N TYR A 111 7.93 -16.08 4.16
CA TYR A 111 6.59 -16.58 4.46
C TYR A 111 5.71 -16.69 3.21
N GLY A 112 5.64 -15.64 2.41
CA GLY A 112 4.84 -15.63 1.19
C GLY A 112 5.32 -16.62 0.12
N LEU A 113 6.64 -16.82 -0.01
CA LEU A 113 7.22 -17.83 -0.91
C LEU A 113 6.84 -19.25 -0.48
N ARG A 114 6.80 -19.49 0.83
CA ARG A 114 6.37 -20.80 1.38
C ARG A 114 4.88 -21.04 1.14
N CYS A 115 4.04 -20.03 1.29
CA CYS A 115 2.62 -20.11 0.94
C CYS A 115 2.41 -20.38 -0.56
N ALA A 116 3.34 -19.94 -1.41
CA ALA A 116 3.36 -20.25 -2.84
C ALA A 116 3.94 -21.64 -3.18
N GLY A 117 4.30 -22.45 -2.15
CA GLY A 117 4.77 -23.85 -2.33
C GLY A 117 6.29 -24.01 -2.37
N LEU A 118 7.08 -22.95 -2.15
CA LEU A 118 8.54 -23.08 -2.13
C LEU A 118 9.03 -23.78 -0.86
N GLY A 119 9.97 -24.71 -1.01
CA GLY A 119 10.55 -25.44 0.12
C GLY A 119 11.27 -24.52 1.12
N LYS A 120 11.26 -24.87 2.42
CA LYS A 120 11.78 -24.07 3.52
C LYS A 120 13.23 -23.61 3.33
N LYS A 121 14.13 -24.50 2.89
CA LYS A 121 15.54 -24.17 2.68
C LYS A 121 15.71 -23.16 1.56
N GLN A 122 15.04 -23.38 0.43
CA GLN A 122 15.14 -22.52 -0.75
C GLN A 122 14.52 -21.13 -0.49
N SER A 123 13.35 -21.06 0.15
CA SER A 123 12.70 -19.79 0.47
C SER A 123 13.53 -18.94 1.45
N ARG A 124 14.18 -19.56 2.46
CA ARG A 124 15.10 -18.86 3.36
C ARG A 124 16.34 -18.33 2.65
N MET A 125 16.93 -19.11 1.72
CA MET A 125 18.07 -18.64 0.91
C MET A 125 17.69 -17.41 0.07
N GLN A 126 16.54 -17.47 -0.60
CA GLN A 126 16.04 -16.33 -1.38
C GLN A 126 15.74 -15.12 -0.48
N ALA A 127 15.15 -15.33 0.69
CA ALA A 127 14.87 -14.27 1.64
C ALA A 127 16.16 -13.59 2.16
N ALA A 128 17.19 -14.37 2.51
CA ALA A 128 18.46 -13.85 2.98
C ALA A 128 19.18 -13.02 1.89
N GLU A 129 19.13 -13.46 0.64
CA GLU A 129 19.67 -12.70 -0.48
C GLU A 129 18.86 -11.44 -0.75
N PHE A 130 17.54 -11.51 -0.71
CA PHE A 130 16.65 -10.38 -0.95
C PHE A 130 16.77 -9.29 0.12
N LEU A 131 17.06 -9.66 1.38
CA LEU A 131 17.30 -8.73 2.49
C LEU A 131 18.48 -7.77 2.24
N LYS A 132 19.46 -8.15 1.40
CA LYS A 132 20.58 -7.28 1.02
C LYS A 132 20.10 -5.99 0.33
N ASN A 133 19.05 -6.06 -0.48
CA ASN A 133 18.47 -4.89 -1.16
C ASN A 133 17.91 -3.85 -0.17
N PHE A 134 17.72 -4.23 1.09
CA PHE A 134 17.22 -3.38 2.16
C PHE A 134 18.28 -2.98 3.17
N GLY A 135 19.58 -3.28 2.89
CA GLY A 135 20.68 -3.04 3.83
C GLY A 135 20.58 -3.90 5.10
N LEU A 136 20.01 -5.10 5.00
CA LEU A 136 19.80 -6.03 6.10
C LEU A 136 20.65 -7.31 5.95
N GLU A 137 21.85 -7.18 5.38
CA GLU A 137 22.79 -8.28 5.33
C GLU A 137 23.17 -8.75 6.75
N GLY A 138 23.20 -10.06 6.98
CA GLY A 138 23.45 -10.64 8.30
C GLY A 138 22.25 -10.67 9.26
N PHE A 139 21.10 -10.12 8.91
CA PHE A 139 19.92 -10.07 9.78
C PHE A 139 19.06 -11.35 9.73
N ALA A 140 19.29 -12.23 8.77
CA ALA A 140 18.45 -13.39 8.49
C ALA A 140 18.08 -14.24 9.73
N SER A 141 19.03 -14.44 10.65
CA SER A 141 18.85 -15.26 11.86
C SER A 141 18.26 -14.50 13.06
N ARG A 142 18.14 -13.17 13.00
CA ARG A 142 17.59 -12.37 14.09
C ARG A 142 16.09 -12.58 14.26
N TYR A 143 15.56 -12.15 15.40
CA TYR A 143 14.13 -12.11 15.69
C TYR A 143 13.64 -10.67 15.71
N PRO A 144 12.33 -10.42 15.43
CA PRO A 144 11.76 -9.07 15.37
C PRO A 144 12.01 -8.21 16.60
N GLU A 145 12.04 -8.79 17.80
CA GLU A 145 12.31 -8.10 19.07
C GLU A 145 13.68 -7.44 19.16
N SER A 146 14.67 -7.93 18.37
CA SER A 146 16.02 -7.40 18.32
C SER A 146 16.21 -6.28 17.28
N LEU A 147 15.16 -5.90 16.56
CA LEU A 147 15.20 -4.92 15.48
C LEU A 147 14.77 -3.54 15.97
N SER A 148 15.46 -2.50 15.49
CA SER A 148 14.92 -1.13 15.57
C SER A 148 13.66 -0.98 14.72
N GLY A 149 12.85 0.07 14.98
CA GLY A 149 11.63 0.31 14.21
C GLY A 149 11.87 0.42 12.70
N GLY A 150 12.95 1.09 12.28
CA GLY A 150 13.33 1.20 10.87
C GLY A 150 13.79 -0.13 10.24
N GLU A 151 14.51 -0.97 10.99
CA GLU A 151 14.90 -2.32 10.55
C GLU A 151 13.68 -3.22 10.40
N ALA A 152 12.75 -3.20 11.38
CA ALA A 152 11.50 -3.95 11.32
C ALA A 152 10.65 -3.53 10.10
N GLN A 153 10.59 -2.23 9.80
CA GLN A 153 9.87 -1.71 8.64
C GLN A 153 10.51 -2.19 7.33
N ARG A 154 11.84 -2.20 7.22
CA ARG A 154 12.54 -2.75 6.04
C ARG A 154 12.33 -4.25 5.87
N VAL A 155 12.26 -5.02 6.96
CA VAL A 155 11.89 -6.44 6.92
C VAL A 155 10.46 -6.64 6.42
N SER A 156 9.51 -5.81 6.88
CA SER A 156 8.11 -5.84 6.43
C SER A 156 7.98 -5.54 4.93
N LEU A 157 8.75 -4.55 4.44
CA LEU A 157 8.86 -4.25 3.01
C LEU A 157 9.42 -5.44 2.22
N ALA A 158 10.53 -6.01 2.68
CA ALA A 158 11.14 -7.18 2.04
C ALA A 158 10.16 -8.35 1.98
N ARG A 159 9.42 -8.63 3.06
CA ARG A 159 8.37 -9.67 3.12
C ARG A 159 7.28 -9.43 2.08
N THR A 160 6.86 -8.18 1.91
CA THR A 160 5.80 -7.81 0.97
C THR A 160 6.29 -7.89 -0.48
N LEU A 161 7.52 -7.44 -0.76
CA LEU A 161 8.02 -7.31 -2.13
C LEU A 161 8.63 -8.60 -2.70
N ILE A 162 9.09 -9.53 -1.86
CA ILE A 162 9.73 -10.77 -2.34
C ILE A 162 8.80 -11.65 -3.18
N VAL A 163 7.49 -11.58 -2.93
CA VAL A 163 6.47 -12.31 -3.69
C VAL A 163 6.08 -11.62 -5.00
N ARG A 164 6.68 -10.45 -5.28
CA ARG A 164 6.45 -9.64 -6.50
C ARG A 164 4.97 -9.37 -6.77
N PRO A 165 4.26 -8.71 -5.84
CA PRO A 165 2.85 -8.39 -6.05
C PRO A 165 2.68 -7.43 -7.23
N SER A 166 1.54 -7.49 -7.90
CA SER A 166 1.20 -6.58 -9.01
C SER A 166 0.98 -5.14 -8.54
N LEU A 167 0.47 -4.98 -7.31
CA LEU A 167 0.24 -3.67 -6.69
C LEU A 167 0.72 -3.71 -5.23
N VAL A 168 1.41 -2.66 -4.79
CA VAL A 168 1.86 -2.49 -3.39
C VAL A 168 1.12 -1.31 -2.77
N LEU A 169 0.48 -1.55 -1.64
CA LEU A 169 -0.22 -0.55 -0.85
C LEU A 169 0.59 -0.20 0.40
N PHE A 170 0.82 1.07 0.64
CA PHE A 170 1.57 1.59 1.79
C PHE A 170 0.63 2.42 2.67
N ASP A 171 0.30 1.93 3.86
CA ASP A 171 -0.57 2.61 4.81
C ASP A 171 0.28 3.31 5.88
N GLU A 172 0.61 4.59 5.66
CA GLU A 172 1.45 5.42 6.53
C GLU A 172 2.75 4.72 7.00
N PRO A 173 3.57 4.16 6.07
CA PRO A 173 4.62 3.20 6.40
C PRO A 173 5.77 3.78 7.22
N PHE A 174 5.84 5.10 7.38
CA PHE A 174 6.95 5.78 8.06
C PHE A 174 6.52 6.59 9.28
N SER A 175 5.25 6.58 9.66
CA SER A 175 4.70 7.45 10.71
C SER A 175 5.34 7.24 12.10
N SER A 176 5.91 6.05 12.37
CA SER A 176 6.61 5.72 13.62
C SER A 176 8.10 6.07 13.63
N LEU A 177 8.64 6.64 12.53
CA LEU A 177 10.06 6.93 12.37
C LEU A 177 10.37 8.42 12.60
N ASP A 178 11.59 8.72 13.06
CA ASP A 178 12.09 10.09 13.09
C ASP A 178 12.29 10.67 11.69
N ALA A 179 12.33 12.00 11.57
CA ALA A 179 12.35 12.69 10.29
C ALA A 179 13.58 12.35 9.39
N PRO A 180 14.82 12.23 9.91
CA PRO A 180 15.98 11.84 9.09
C PRO A 180 15.86 10.42 8.54
N LEU A 181 15.43 9.45 9.37
CA LEU A 181 15.28 8.05 8.97
C LEU A 181 14.12 7.89 7.99
N ARG A 182 13.01 8.59 8.21
CA ARG A 182 11.85 8.64 7.32
C ARG A 182 12.23 9.09 5.92
N LYS A 183 12.94 10.24 5.80
CA LYS A 183 13.40 10.78 4.52
C LYS A 183 14.32 9.80 3.78
N LYS A 184 15.28 9.20 4.50
CA LYS A 184 16.18 8.20 3.93
C LYS A 184 15.41 6.99 3.41
N LEU A 185 14.50 6.42 4.22
CA LEU A 185 13.77 5.23 3.86
C LEU A 185 12.80 5.46 2.69
N ALA A 186 12.17 6.64 2.62
CA ALA A 186 11.34 7.03 1.48
C ALA A 186 12.15 7.05 0.17
N ALA A 187 13.37 7.61 0.20
CA ALA A 187 14.26 7.62 -0.95
C ALA A 187 14.71 6.19 -1.33
N ASP A 188 15.14 5.39 -0.35
CA ASP A 188 15.57 4.00 -0.58
C ASP A 188 14.45 3.16 -1.23
N ILE A 189 13.19 3.35 -0.78
CA ILE A 189 12.04 2.65 -1.36
C ILE A 189 11.71 3.16 -2.76
N ARG A 190 11.85 4.45 -3.01
CA ARG A 190 11.66 5.01 -4.36
C ARG A 190 12.69 4.45 -5.34
N ASP A 191 13.94 4.34 -4.94
CA ASP A 191 15.00 3.76 -5.76
C ASP A 191 14.75 2.27 -6.01
N LEU A 192 14.34 1.54 -4.98
CA LEU A 192 13.95 0.13 -5.11
C LEU A 192 12.74 -0.03 -6.04
N GLN A 193 11.76 0.87 -5.94
CA GLN A 193 10.59 0.88 -6.83
C GLN A 193 11.00 1.04 -8.30
N LYS A 194 11.92 1.97 -8.58
CA LYS A 194 12.47 2.16 -9.93
C LYS A 194 13.24 0.94 -10.43
N GLN A 195 13.99 0.26 -9.55
CA GLN A 195 14.76 -0.94 -9.90
C GLN A 195 13.87 -2.16 -10.17
N ILE A 196 12.87 -2.41 -9.33
CA ILE A 196 11.98 -3.58 -9.43
C ILE A 196 10.82 -3.31 -10.39
N GLY A 197 10.39 -2.03 -10.54
CA GLY A 197 9.30 -1.61 -11.41
C GLY A 197 7.90 -1.95 -10.87
N PHE A 198 7.71 -2.06 -9.55
CA PHE A 198 6.39 -2.31 -8.98
C PHE A 198 5.48 -1.06 -9.07
N THR A 199 4.18 -1.29 -9.18
CA THR A 199 3.15 -0.25 -9.10
C THR A 199 2.72 -0.09 -7.64
N GLY A 200 2.49 1.15 -7.18
CA GLY A 200 2.16 1.35 -5.77
C GLY A 200 1.15 2.46 -5.51
N ILE A 201 0.52 2.38 -4.33
CA ILE A 201 -0.31 3.44 -3.75
C ILE A 201 0.20 3.72 -2.34
N LEU A 202 0.59 4.97 -2.09
CA LEU A 202 1.05 5.45 -0.79
C LEU A 202 -0.05 6.29 -0.12
N VAL A 203 -0.43 5.92 1.08
CA VAL A 203 -1.23 6.78 1.96
C VAL A 203 -0.28 7.48 2.92
N THR A 204 -0.34 8.80 2.97
CA THR A 204 0.44 9.62 3.89
C THR A 204 -0.27 10.94 4.22
N HIS A 205 0.13 11.54 5.33
CA HIS A 205 -0.20 12.93 5.67
C HIS A 205 1.03 13.86 5.55
N ASP A 206 2.19 13.29 5.18
CA ASP A 206 3.45 14.04 5.03
C ASP A 206 3.69 14.39 3.55
N ILE A 207 3.80 15.70 3.28
CA ILE A 207 4.02 16.24 1.95
C ILE A 207 5.36 15.78 1.36
N ASN A 208 6.40 15.70 2.21
CA ASN A 208 7.74 15.32 1.75
C ASN A 208 7.77 13.85 1.34
N GLU A 209 7.05 12.97 2.04
CA GLU A 209 6.91 11.57 1.64
C GLU A 209 6.21 11.47 0.27
N ALA A 210 5.10 12.18 0.10
CA ALA A 210 4.37 12.20 -1.17
C ALA A 210 5.25 12.70 -2.33
N LYS A 211 5.99 13.80 -2.12
CA LYS A 211 6.92 14.33 -3.12
C LYS A 211 8.09 13.41 -3.44
N ALA A 212 8.63 12.73 -2.43
CA ALA A 212 9.77 11.82 -2.62
C ALA A 212 9.40 10.52 -3.35
N MET A 213 8.19 10.01 -3.12
CA MET A 213 7.82 8.66 -3.56
C MET A 213 6.85 8.61 -4.73
N CYS A 214 6.00 9.62 -4.93
CA CYS A 214 4.87 9.51 -5.85
C CYS A 214 5.13 10.17 -7.21
N ASP A 215 4.48 9.66 -8.25
CA ASP A 215 4.44 10.27 -9.58
C ASP A 215 3.20 11.16 -9.74
N THR A 216 2.14 10.89 -8.96
CA THR A 216 0.91 11.67 -8.89
C THR A 216 0.41 11.67 -7.45
N VAL A 217 -0.20 12.76 -7.01
CA VAL A 217 -0.81 12.86 -5.67
C VAL A 217 -2.27 13.25 -5.81
N THR A 218 -3.14 12.61 -5.04
CA THR A 218 -4.54 12.99 -4.86
C THR A 218 -4.83 13.33 -3.40
N VAL A 219 -5.64 14.35 -3.15
CA VAL A 219 -6.00 14.77 -1.79
C VAL A 219 -7.41 14.30 -1.47
N LEU A 220 -7.53 13.64 -0.31
CA LEU A 220 -8.79 13.15 0.23
C LEU A 220 -9.18 13.99 1.46
N LYS A 221 -10.28 14.75 1.38
CA LYS A 221 -10.88 15.53 2.48
C LYS A 221 -12.28 15.01 2.81
N LYS A 222 -12.50 14.62 4.06
CA LYS A 222 -13.83 14.14 4.52
C LYS A 222 -14.44 13.09 3.57
N GLY A 223 -13.63 12.15 3.12
CA GLY A 223 -14.07 11.05 2.23
C GLY A 223 -14.22 11.41 0.76
N ARG A 224 -13.91 12.63 0.33
CA ARG A 224 -14.01 13.07 -1.07
C ARG A 224 -12.67 13.53 -1.62
N GLN A 225 -12.43 13.23 -2.88
CA GLN A 225 -11.28 13.78 -3.60
C GLN A 225 -11.51 15.25 -3.89
N THR A 226 -10.53 16.08 -3.53
CA THR A 226 -10.59 17.54 -3.71
C THR A 226 -9.58 18.06 -4.72
N TRP A 227 -8.50 17.30 -4.93
CA TRP A 227 -7.43 17.68 -5.84
C TRP A 227 -6.66 16.46 -6.34
N THR A 228 -6.11 16.53 -7.55
CA THR A 228 -5.16 15.54 -8.09
C THR A 228 -4.19 16.25 -9.01
N GLY A 229 -2.90 15.99 -8.88
CA GLY A 229 -1.87 16.65 -9.70
C GLY A 229 -0.45 16.11 -9.47
N SER A 230 0.53 16.89 -9.95
CA SER A 230 1.95 16.59 -9.77
C SER A 230 2.35 16.72 -8.29
N PRO A 231 3.26 15.87 -7.79
CA PRO A 231 3.83 16.04 -6.45
C PRO A 231 4.49 17.41 -6.24
N ASP A 232 5.03 18.04 -7.28
CA ASP A 232 5.66 19.35 -7.19
C ASP A 232 4.66 20.47 -6.85
N ASP A 233 3.43 20.36 -7.36
CA ASP A 233 2.34 21.29 -7.11
C ASP A 233 1.65 21.05 -5.75
N PHE A 234 1.93 19.90 -5.11
CA PHE A 234 1.31 19.55 -3.85
C PHE A 234 1.92 20.34 -2.68
N ASN A 235 1.07 21.01 -1.90
CA ASN A 235 1.45 21.86 -0.76
C ASN A 235 0.43 21.82 0.38
N GLU A 236 0.74 22.48 1.50
CA GLU A 236 -0.08 22.48 2.72
C GLU A 236 -1.48 23.07 2.51
N ALA A 237 -1.64 24.04 1.63
CA ALA A 237 -2.95 24.67 1.37
C ALA A 237 -3.96 23.68 0.75
N LEU A 238 -3.48 22.59 0.17
CA LEU A 238 -4.29 21.56 -0.43
C LEU A 238 -4.74 20.48 0.59
N LEU A 239 -4.10 20.39 1.76
CA LEU A 239 -4.51 19.51 2.87
C LEU A 239 -5.60 20.17 3.70
#